data_b132ee3352472c480a8622cbdb80f8f1
#
_entry.id   b132ee3352472c480a8622cbdb80f8f1
#
_cell.length_a   1.000
_cell.length_b   1.000
_cell.length_c   1.000
_cell.angle_alpha   90.00
_cell.angle_beta   90.00
_cell.angle_gamma   90.00
#
_symmetry.space_group_name_H-M   'P 1'
#
loop_
_entity.id
_entity.type
_entity.pdbx_description
1 polymer ?
#
loop_
_entity_poly.entity_id
_entity_poly.type
_entity_poly.pdbx_seq_one_letter_code
_entity_poly.pdbx_strand_id
1 'polypeptide(L)'
;MAKEVITGAEALMRSLHNEGVKTIFGYPGGSIMPVFDALYGYTRGEKKMFDHILVRHEQAAAHAAQGYARVSGEVGVTLVTSGPGATNTLTGIADAMMDSTPIVVIAGQVGVG
;
A
#
# COMPACT_ATOMS: atom_id res chain seq x y z
N MET A 1 11.11 -29.93 -8.46
CA MET A 1 10.04 -29.18 -7.79
C MET A 1 9.30 -28.31 -8.80
N ALA A 2 7.99 -28.38 -8.78
CA ALA A 2 7.18 -27.52 -9.62
C ALA A 2 7.30 -26.07 -9.12
N LYS A 3 7.49 -25.12 -10.04
CA LYS A 3 7.47 -23.70 -9.70
C LYS A 3 6.02 -23.25 -9.52
N GLU A 4 5.74 -22.60 -8.42
CA GLU A 4 4.45 -21.96 -8.21
C GLU A 4 4.34 -20.74 -9.12
N VAL A 5 3.21 -20.61 -9.83
CA VAL A 5 2.90 -19.46 -10.66
C VAL A 5 1.88 -18.61 -9.90
N ILE A 6 2.23 -17.38 -9.62
CA ILE A 6 1.36 -16.42 -8.94
C ILE A 6 1.26 -15.12 -9.75
N THR A 7 0.22 -14.35 -9.49
CA THR A 7 0.07 -13.02 -10.11
C THR A 7 1.06 -12.03 -9.48
N GLY A 8 1.32 -10.93 -10.19
CA GLY A 8 2.12 -9.84 -9.63
C GLY A 8 1.50 -9.25 -8.37
N ALA A 9 0.17 -9.16 -8.31
CA ALA A 9 -0.54 -8.68 -7.13
C ALA A 9 -0.31 -9.61 -5.93
N GLU A 10 -0.38 -10.92 -6.13
CA GLU A 10 -0.08 -11.90 -5.07
C GLU A 10 1.38 -11.81 -4.63
N ALA A 11 2.30 -11.67 -5.59
CA ALA A 11 3.72 -11.51 -5.27
C ALA A 11 3.97 -10.27 -4.42
N LEU A 12 3.27 -9.15 -4.71
CA LEU A 12 3.35 -7.93 -3.91
C LEU A 12 2.87 -8.18 -2.47
N MET A 13 1.74 -8.84 -2.30
CA MET A 13 1.21 -9.15 -0.97
C MET A 13 2.19 -10.00 -0.16
N ARG A 14 2.75 -11.04 -0.75
CA ARG A 14 3.73 -11.91 -0.09
C ARG A 14 5.01 -11.15 0.26
N SER A 15 5.47 -10.27 -0.63
CA SER A 15 6.66 -9.45 -0.39
C SER A 15 6.46 -8.51 0.79
N LEU A 16 5.32 -7.82 0.85
CA LEU A 16 4.99 -6.93 1.96
C LEU A 16 4.91 -7.71 3.29
N HIS A 17 4.29 -8.87 3.26
CA HIS A 17 4.22 -9.73 4.45
C HIS A 17 5.61 -10.18 4.90
N ASN A 18 6.46 -10.59 3.97
CA ASN A 18 7.83 -11.04 4.28
C ASN A 18 8.69 -9.91 4.86
N GLU A 19 8.42 -8.66 4.48
CA GLU A 19 9.09 -7.49 5.03
C GLU A 19 8.50 -7.03 6.38
N GLY A 20 7.52 -7.75 6.90
CA GLY A 20 6.94 -7.46 8.22
C GLY A 20 5.84 -6.41 8.21
N VAL A 21 5.31 -6.04 7.04
CA VAL A 21 4.22 -5.08 6.94
C VAL A 21 2.94 -5.68 7.52
N LYS A 22 2.28 -4.95 8.41
CA LYS A 22 1.03 -5.37 9.06
C LYS A 22 -0.15 -4.49 8.71
N THR A 23 0.07 -3.22 8.43
CA THR A 23 -0.98 -2.24 8.18
C THR A 23 -0.73 -1.52 6.87
N ILE A 24 -1.77 -1.41 6.06
CA ILE A 24 -1.73 -0.72 4.76
C ILE A 24 -2.84 0.33 4.76
N PHE A 25 -2.47 1.57 4.47
CA PHE A 25 -3.41 2.69 4.32
C PHE A 25 -3.65 2.91 2.83
N GLY A 26 -4.89 3.01 2.40
CA GLY A 26 -5.11 3.17 0.98
C GLY A 26 -6.51 3.52 0.55
N TYR A 27 -6.62 3.81 -0.74
CA TYR A 27 -7.89 4.08 -1.40
C TYR A 27 -7.89 3.40 -2.77
N PRO A 28 -8.91 2.58 -3.08
CA PRO A 28 -8.94 1.81 -4.33
C PRO A 28 -9.26 2.69 -5.55
N GLY A 29 -8.88 2.19 -6.70
CA GLY A 29 -9.18 2.77 -8.01
C GLY A 29 -8.83 1.78 -9.10
N GLY A 30 -9.19 2.11 -10.35
CA GLY A 30 -9.15 1.15 -11.45
C GLY A 30 -7.82 0.44 -11.67
N SER A 31 -6.72 1.19 -11.73
CA SER A 31 -5.41 0.61 -12.07
C SER A 31 -4.79 -0.22 -10.94
N ILE A 32 -5.22 -0.03 -9.70
CA ILE A 32 -4.71 -0.75 -8.53
C ILE A 32 -5.67 -1.87 -8.09
N MET A 33 -6.80 -2.02 -8.75
CA MET A 33 -7.84 -2.97 -8.36
C MET A 33 -7.34 -4.41 -8.21
N PRO A 34 -6.50 -4.96 -9.11
CA PRO A 34 -5.98 -6.31 -8.92
C PRO A 34 -5.21 -6.49 -7.62
N VAL A 35 -4.51 -5.45 -7.18
CA VAL A 35 -3.76 -5.47 -5.91
C VAL A 35 -4.73 -5.43 -4.72
N PHE A 36 -5.76 -4.58 -4.78
CA PHE A 36 -6.79 -4.53 -3.74
C PHE A 36 -7.57 -5.84 -3.66
N ASP A 37 -7.84 -6.46 -4.79
CA ASP A 37 -8.50 -7.77 -4.83
C ASP A 37 -7.67 -8.83 -4.10
N ALA A 38 -6.38 -8.88 -4.37
CA ALA A 38 -5.46 -9.77 -3.64
C ALA A 38 -5.40 -9.42 -2.14
N LEU A 39 -5.35 -8.13 -1.81
CA LEU A 39 -5.30 -7.66 -0.43
C LEU A 39 -6.52 -8.12 0.37
N TYR A 40 -7.72 -8.06 -0.21
CA TYR A 40 -8.93 -8.48 0.48
C TYR A 40 -8.89 -9.94 0.94
N GLY A 41 -8.19 -10.80 0.22
CA GLY A 41 -7.99 -12.18 0.63
C GLY A 41 -7.18 -12.34 1.91
N TYR A 42 -6.46 -11.31 2.32
CA TYR A 42 -5.55 -11.32 3.46
C TYR A 42 -5.92 -10.35 4.58
N THR A 43 -7.14 -9.82 4.57
CA THR A 43 -7.57 -8.85 5.60
C THR A 43 -8.49 -9.45 6.66
N ARG A 44 -8.86 -10.71 6.53
CA ARG A 44 -9.75 -11.40 7.49
C ARG A 44 -9.55 -12.91 7.45
N GLY A 45 -10.05 -13.58 8.50
CA GLY A 45 -10.02 -15.04 8.60
C GLY A 45 -8.64 -15.60 8.94
N GLU A 46 -8.46 -16.89 8.68
CA GLU A 46 -7.22 -17.60 9.02
C GLU A 46 -6.02 -17.16 8.18
N LYS A 47 -6.27 -16.62 6.98
CA LYS A 47 -5.21 -16.13 6.07
C LYS A 47 -4.86 -14.68 6.29
N LYS A 48 -5.40 -14.05 7.33
CA LYS A 48 -5.15 -12.63 7.59
C LYS A 48 -3.65 -12.35 7.72
N MET A 49 -3.15 -11.44 6.91
CA MET A 49 -1.78 -10.92 6.94
C MET A 49 -1.74 -9.44 7.27
N PHE A 50 -2.78 -8.69 6.90
CA PHE A 50 -2.80 -7.24 6.97
C PHE A 50 -4.09 -6.70 7.57
N ASP A 51 -3.96 -5.55 8.23
CA ASP A 51 -5.07 -4.63 8.44
C ASP A 51 -5.05 -3.59 7.33
N HIS A 52 -6.16 -3.39 6.66
CA HIS A 52 -6.32 -2.35 5.66
C HIS A 52 -7.17 -1.22 6.25
N ILE A 53 -6.60 -0.03 6.28
CA ILE A 53 -7.28 1.18 6.73
C ILE A 53 -7.70 1.96 5.50
N LEU A 54 -8.98 1.96 5.21
CA LEU A 54 -9.55 2.70 4.08
C LEU A 54 -9.65 4.19 4.44
N VAL A 55 -8.99 5.01 3.65
CA VAL A 55 -9.08 6.47 3.76
C VAL A 55 -10.11 7.00 2.77
N ARG A 56 -10.44 8.27 2.85
CA ARG A 56 -11.35 8.93 1.91
C ARG A 56 -10.64 9.89 0.96
N HIS A 57 -9.36 10.06 1.14
CA HIS A 57 -8.49 10.86 0.29
C HIS A 57 -7.07 10.31 0.40
N GLU A 58 -6.38 10.19 -0.70
CA GLU A 58 -5.06 9.57 -0.73
C GLU A 58 -4.00 10.33 0.08
N GLN A 59 -4.13 11.65 0.17
CA GLN A 59 -3.24 12.45 1.02
C GLN A 59 -3.33 11.99 2.48
N ALA A 60 -4.54 11.68 2.95
CA ALA A 60 -4.73 11.14 4.30
C ALA A 60 -4.01 9.80 4.48
N ALA A 61 -3.98 8.96 3.46
CA ALA A 61 -3.25 7.69 3.53
C ALA A 61 -1.75 7.91 3.73
N ALA A 62 -1.15 8.85 2.98
CA ALA A 62 0.26 9.15 3.11
C ALA A 62 0.59 9.74 4.49
N HIS A 63 -0.22 10.65 5.01
CA HIS A 63 -0.03 11.19 6.36
C HIS A 63 -0.24 10.14 7.45
N ALA A 64 -1.22 9.26 7.29
CA ALA A 64 -1.44 8.17 8.24
C ALA A 64 -0.25 7.21 8.26
N ALA A 65 0.32 6.90 7.10
CA ALA A 65 1.52 6.06 7.00
C ALA A 65 2.70 6.70 7.75
N GLN A 66 2.86 8.03 7.64
CA GLN A 66 3.88 8.75 8.40
C GLN A 66 3.66 8.62 9.91
N GLY A 67 2.43 8.89 10.36
CA GLY A 67 2.09 8.77 11.78
C GLY A 67 2.38 7.38 12.31
N TYR A 68 1.99 6.36 11.55
CA TYR A 68 2.26 4.96 11.85
C TYR A 68 3.77 4.71 11.98
N ALA A 69 4.57 5.18 11.03
CA ALA A 69 6.01 4.99 11.04
C ALA A 69 6.66 5.65 12.27
N ARG A 70 6.23 6.86 12.61
CA ARG A 70 6.79 7.61 13.76
C ARG A 70 6.47 6.94 15.09
N VAL A 71 5.26 6.39 15.23
CA VAL A 71 4.83 5.79 16.49
C VAL A 71 5.34 4.36 16.64
N SER A 72 5.30 3.57 15.57
CA SER A 72 5.68 2.15 15.61
C SER A 72 7.18 1.89 15.41
N GLY A 73 7.89 2.82 14.78
CA GLY A 73 9.27 2.59 14.36
C GLY A 73 9.38 1.71 13.12
N GLU A 74 8.26 1.36 12.49
CA GLU A 74 8.21 0.54 11.28
C GLU A 74 7.89 1.38 10.06
N VAL A 75 8.14 0.86 8.86
CA VAL A 75 7.82 1.57 7.60
C VAL A 75 6.31 1.65 7.42
N GLY A 76 5.79 2.84 7.13
CA GLY A 76 4.39 3.04 6.78
C GLY A 76 4.16 2.75 5.29
N VAL A 77 3.07 2.06 4.97
CA VAL A 77 2.76 1.65 3.58
C VAL A 77 1.42 2.24 3.14
N THR A 78 1.43 2.83 1.97
CA THR A 78 0.25 3.43 1.33
C THR A 78 0.03 2.80 -0.04
N LEU A 79 -1.22 2.48 -0.36
CA LEU A 79 -1.61 1.83 -1.61
C LEU A 79 -2.69 2.66 -2.30
N VAL A 80 -2.39 3.17 -3.49
CA VAL A 80 -3.27 4.10 -4.22
C VAL A 80 -3.32 3.77 -5.71
N THR A 81 -4.30 4.34 -6.41
CA THR A 81 -4.41 4.17 -7.85
C THR A 81 -3.52 5.15 -8.62
N SER A 82 -3.52 5.04 -9.94
CA SER A 82 -2.81 5.96 -10.85
C SER A 82 -3.45 7.35 -10.89
N GLY A 83 -2.80 8.28 -11.57
CA GLY A 83 -3.32 9.63 -11.79
C GLY A 83 -3.53 10.40 -10.49
N PRO A 84 -4.75 10.87 -10.22
CA PRO A 84 -5.02 11.64 -9.01
C PRO A 84 -4.79 10.85 -7.73
N GLY A 85 -4.90 9.51 -7.76
CA GLY A 85 -4.54 8.68 -6.62
C GLY A 85 -3.07 8.88 -6.22
N ALA A 86 -2.18 8.76 -7.20
CA ALA A 86 -0.75 8.98 -6.98
C ALA A 86 -0.43 10.44 -6.66
N THR A 87 -0.96 11.39 -7.45
CA THR A 87 -0.64 12.81 -7.25
C THR A 87 -1.16 13.36 -5.93
N ASN A 88 -2.27 12.85 -5.42
CA ASN A 88 -2.79 13.25 -4.11
C ASN A 88 -1.89 12.81 -2.94
N THR A 89 -0.93 11.93 -3.15
CA THR A 89 0.02 11.54 -2.10
C THR A 89 1.26 12.44 -2.03
N LEU A 90 1.46 13.33 -3.00
CA LEU A 90 2.71 14.11 -3.12
C LEU A 90 2.99 14.98 -1.90
N THR A 91 1.98 15.65 -1.36
CA THR A 91 2.17 16.47 -0.13
C THR A 91 2.65 15.59 1.03
N GLY A 92 2.04 14.43 1.22
CA GLY A 92 2.45 13.49 2.26
C GLY A 92 3.86 12.95 2.04
N ILE A 93 4.22 12.64 0.80
CA ILE A 93 5.56 12.19 0.45
C ILE A 93 6.59 13.28 0.73
N ALA A 94 6.30 14.53 0.32
CA ALA A 94 7.19 15.65 0.56
C ALA A 94 7.40 15.89 2.07
N ASP A 95 6.32 15.83 2.84
CA ASP A 95 6.37 15.97 4.29
C ASP A 95 7.21 14.85 4.93
N ALA A 96 7.01 13.60 4.52
CA ALA A 96 7.81 12.48 5.00
C ALA A 96 9.30 12.64 4.65
N MET A 97 9.60 13.12 3.45
CA MET A 97 10.96 13.35 3.01
C MET A 97 11.65 14.42 3.86
N MET A 98 10.95 15.50 4.16
CA MET A 98 11.52 16.59 4.98
C MET A 98 11.90 16.14 6.39
N ASP A 99 11.17 15.19 6.95
CA ASP A 99 11.40 14.69 8.30
C ASP A 99 12.11 13.33 8.33
N SER A 100 12.54 12.82 7.19
CA SER A 100 13.17 11.49 7.07
C SER A 100 12.29 10.37 7.66
N THR A 101 10.98 10.49 7.50
CA THR A 101 10.03 9.49 7.97
C THR A 101 9.92 8.37 6.93
N PRO A 102 10.16 7.09 7.29
CA PRO A 102 10.17 6.02 6.31
C PRO A 102 8.75 5.59 5.92
N ILE A 103 8.36 5.91 4.69
CA ILE A 103 7.12 5.43 4.10
C ILE A 103 7.39 4.84 2.71
N VAL A 104 6.52 3.94 2.29
CA VAL A 104 6.48 3.41 0.93
C VAL A 104 5.12 3.68 0.35
N VAL A 105 5.06 4.34 -0.80
CA VAL A 105 3.83 4.60 -1.53
C VAL A 105 3.83 3.73 -2.79
N ILE A 106 2.83 2.86 -2.89
CA ILE A 106 2.65 1.97 -4.04
C ILE A 106 1.48 2.51 -4.83
N ALA A 107 1.73 2.94 -6.05
CA ALA A 107 0.72 3.51 -6.93
C ALA A 107 0.51 2.62 -8.15
N GLY A 108 -0.75 2.50 -8.57
CA GLY A 108 -1.09 1.83 -9.81
C GLY A 108 -0.60 2.59 -11.03
N GLN A 109 -0.48 1.89 -12.14
CA GLN A 109 -0.08 2.46 -13.42
C GLN A 109 -1.06 2.02 -14.49
N VAL A 110 -1.42 2.92 -15.39
CA VAL A 110 -2.22 2.57 -16.57
C VAL A 110 -1.35 1.85 -17.60
N GLY A 111 -1.98 1.01 -18.40
CA GLY A 111 -1.27 0.32 -19.47
C GLY A 111 -0.63 1.30 -20.44
N VAL A 112 0.56 0.94 -20.93
CA VAL A 112 1.23 1.69 -21.99
C VAL A 112 0.69 1.17 -23.31
N GLY A 113 -0.06 2.02 -24.01
CA GLY A 113 -0.67 1.67 -25.31
C GLY A 113 0.32 1.54 -26.43
#